data_19b2257042fd7a58f32e1a522c0bcfd6
#
_entry.id   19b2257042fd7a58f32e1a522c0bcfd6
#
_cell.length_a   1.000
_cell.length_b   1.000
_cell.length_c   1.000
_cell.angle_alpha   90.00
_cell.angle_beta   90.00
_cell.angle_gamma   90.00
#
_symmetry.space_group_name_H-M   'P 1'
#
loop_
_entity.id
_entity.type
_entity.pdbx_description
1 polymer ?
#
loop_
_entity_poly.entity_id
_entity_poly.type
_entity_poly.pdbx_seq_one_letter_code
_entity_poly.pdbx_strand_id
1 'polypeptide(L)'
;MTRTEDWSSLRPSVDLLVVGGGITGAGIALEAARAGLSVLLVEQGDFASGTSSRSSKLVHGGLRYLAEGDVKLTWEAVRERDRLLSEAPGLVEPIGFLFALHEGDHPGRALVGTGLAVYDLIARRGRHARLTRDEFLLRAPHAGAPGLEGGFSYSDATTDDARLVLRVLLEAEAEGARTLNYVRCEGLLREKGTVVGAVLRDLVGGEEREVRAAAVVNATGAWADRLRGEVGGRSRIRPLRGSHLLFPAWRFPVAQAVTFRHPLDRRPLFAYPWEGLTLLGTTDLDHPQPLDEEPSIATAEAAYLLEGARAAFPSLSLSAPDAIASFAGVRPVIGTGKARPSEESRDHVLWEEAGLLTVTGGKLTTFRLIALDALKLLRRRLPALSSIGADARVFRAGGAELPPVRDLDAGAARRLAGRYGRAAASVVSEARPGELEAIPGTPYLWAELRRAARAEKVVRLDDLLLRRVRAGLLLPDGGASLIPRLRAVCGEELAWDDGRWSMEEQTYLARWRTNYAAPAARAESAVPAAESAPALCA
;
A
#
# COMPACT_ATOMS: atom_id res chain seq x y z
N MET A 1 -22.60 -9.51 -5.78
CA MET A 1 -23.21 -9.71 -4.45
C MET A 1 -22.75 -8.58 -3.55
N THR A 2 -23.62 -8.09 -2.68
CA THR A 2 -23.26 -7.13 -1.64
C THR A 2 -22.48 -7.84 -0.52
N ARG A 3 -21.78 -7.09 0.32
CA ARG A 3 -21.06 -7.64 1.46
C ARG A 3 -21.98 -8.44 2.40
N THR A 4 -23.19 -7.96 2.62
CA THR A 4 -24.19 -8.63 3.47
C THR A 4 -24.66 -9.95 2.88
N GLU A 5 -24.87 -10.01 1.56
CA GLU A 5 -25.19 -11.26 0.86
C GLU A 5 -24.03 -12.26 0.94
N ASP A 6 -22.78 -11.78 0.79
CA ASP A 6 -21.59 -12.59 0.94
C ASP A 6 -21.48 -13.21 2.34
N TRP A 7 -21.76 -12.43 3.41
CA TRP A 7 -21.79 -12.94 4.77
C TRP A 7 -22.92 -13.94 4.99
N SER A 8 -24.13 -13.62 4.56
CA SER A 8 -25.33 -14.45 4.77
C SER A 8 -25.21 -15.83 4.09
N SER A 9 -24.53 -15.86 2.93
CA SER A 9 -24.33 -17.07 2.11
C SER A 9 -23.01 -17.79 2.37
N LEU A 10 -22.32 -17.50 3.48
CA LEU A 10 -21.08 -18.20 3.85
C LEU A 10 -21.33 -19.71 3.98
N ARG A 11 -20.48 -20.49 3.35
CA ARG A 11 -20.46 -21.94 3.50
C ARG A 11 -19.87 -22.29 4.87
N PRO A 12 -20.36 -23.36 5.53
CA PRO A 12 -19.82 -23.79 6.81
C PRO A 12 -18.41 -24.39 6.70
N SER A 13 -17.96 -24.72 5.48
CA SER A 13 -16.62 -25.24 5.22
C SER A 13 -16.06 -24.74 3.89
N VAL A 14 -14.73 -24.58 3.84
CA VAL A 14 -13.93 -24.21 2.66
C VAL A 14 -12.65 -25.05 2.61
N ASP A 15 -11.99 -25.08 1.46
CA ASP A 15 -10.67 -25.73 1.37
C ASP A 15 -9.60 -24.89 2.05
N LEU A 16 -9.65 -23.57 1.85
CA LEU A 16 -8.65 -22.65 2.39
C LEU A 16 -9.32 -21.41 3.03
N LEU A 17 -9.02 -21.18 4.30
CA LEU A 17 -9.33 -19.93 4.99
C LEU A 17 -8.07 -19.06 5.08
N VAL A 18 -8.13 -17.84 4.56
CA VAL A 18 -7.05 -16.86 4.63
C VAL A 18 -7.48 -15.73 5.56
N VAL A 19 -6.75 -15.51 6.65
CA VAL A 19 -6.98 -14.43 7.61
C VAL A 19 -6.00 -13.30 7.33
N GLY A 20 -6.53 -12.15 6.88
CA GLY A 20 -5.77 -10.94 6.53
C GLY A 20 -5.93 -10.54 5.06
N GLY A 21 -6.51 -9.34 4.82
CA GLY A 21 -6.81 -8.78 3.50
C GLY A 21 -5.74 -7.81 2.98
N GLY A 22 -4.48 -7.98 3.38
CA GLY A 22 -3.33 -7.30 2.79
C GLY A 22 -2.85 -7.97 1.51
N ILE A 23 -1.75 -7.46 0.93
CA ILE A 23 -1.23 -7.96 -0.36
C ILE A 23 -0.83 -9.44 -0.32
N THR A 24 -0.34 -9.93 0.83
CA THR A 24 0.05 -11.34 1.02
C THR A 24 -1.17 -12.24 0.99
N GLY A 25 -2.21 -11.92 1.79
CA GLY A 25 -3.44 -12.70 1.81
C GLY A 25 -4.18 -12.66 0.47
N ALA A 26 -4.24 -11.49 -0.17
CA ALA A 26 -4.83 -11.34 -1.51
C ALA A 26 -4.12 -12.22 -2.55
N GLY A 27 -2.77 -12.25 -2.54
CA GLY A 27 -1.99 -13.11 -3.43
C GLY A 27 -2.22 -14.60 -3.18
N ILE A 28 -2.29 -15.02 -1.92
CA ILE A 28 -2.57 -16.42 -1.54
C ILE A 28 -3.98 -16.81 -1.99
N ALA A 29 -4.98 -15.96 -1.75
CA ALA A 29 -6.36 -16.21 -2.17
C ALA A 29 -6.48 -16.34 -3.69
N LEU A 30 -5.80 -15.47 -4.46
CA LEU A 30 -5.79 -15.52 -5.91
C LEU A 30 -5.21 -16.82 -6.45
N GLU A 31 -4.01 -17.17 -6.02
CA GLU A 31 -3.33 -18.37 -6.55
C GLU A 31 -4.03 -19.67 -6.11
N ALA A 32 -4.62 -19.71 -4.91
CA ALA A 32 -5.40 -20.85 -4.44
C ALA A 32 -6.73 -21.01 -5.21
N ALA A 33 -7.44 -19.91 -5.47
CA ALA A 33 -8.67 -19.94 -6.27
C ALA A 33 -8.41 -20.40 -7.71
N ARG A 34 -7.29 -19.98 -8.31
CA ARG A 34 -6.84 -20.47 -9.62
C ARG A 34 -6.59 -21.98 -9.67
N ALA A 35 -6.20 -22.57 -8.56
CA ALA A 35 -6.07 -24.02 -8.44
C ALA A 35 -7.43 -24.73 -8.28
N GLY A 36 -8.54 -24.01 -8.31
CA GLY A 36 -9.90 -24.55 -8.18
C GLY A 36 -10.35 -24.81 -6.74
N LEU A 37 -9.64 -24.27 -5.75
CA LEU A 37 -10.02 -24.41 -4.34
C LEU A 37 -11.16 -23.45 -3.99
N SER A 38 -12.03 -23.88 -3.08
CA SER A 38 -12.96 -22.99 -2.38
C SER A 38 -12.18 -22.16 -1.34
N VAL A 39 -12.06 -20.85 -1.60
CA VAL A 39 -11.26 -19.94 -0.76
C VAL A 39 -12.16 -18.92 -0.10
N LEU A 40 -11.98 -18.72 1.21
CA LEU A 40 -12.52 -17.59 1.96
C LEU A 40 -11.36 -16.75 2.48
N LEU A 41 -11.35 -15.46 2.15
CA LEU A 41 -10.45 -14.47 2.74
C LEU A 41 -11.26 -13.54 3.63
N VAL A 42 -10.80 -13.32 4.87
CA VAL A 42 -11.40 -12.39 5.83
C VAL A 42 -10.40 -11.34 6.30
N GLU A 43 -10.88 -10.09 6.49
CA GLU A 43 -10.10 -8.96 6.95
C GLU A 43 -10.87 -8.23 8.06
N GLN A 44 -10.24 -7.99 9.22
CA GLN A 44 -10.90 -7.34 10.36
C GLN A 44 -11.24 -5.87 10.13
N GLY A 45 -10.46 -5.17 9.33
CA GLY A 45 -10.75 -3.81 8.90
C GLY A 45 -11.22 -3.79 7.44
N ASP A 46 -10.91 -2.70 6.73
CA ASP A 46 -11.05 -2.70 5.29
C ASP A 46 -9.83 -3.36 4.62
N PHE A 47 -10.01 -3.84 3.39
CA PHE A 47 -8.91 -4.39 2.60
C PHE A 47 -7.75 -3.40 2.48
N ALA A 48 -6.53 -3.90 2.59
CA ALA A 48 -5.31 -3.11 2.59
C ALA A 48 -5.18 -2.10 3.76
N SER A 49 -6.03 -2.09 4.76
CA SER A 49 -6.03 -1.08 5.84
C SER A 49 -4.74 -1.04 6.67
N GLY A 50 -3.97 -2.12 6.70
CA GLY A 50 -2.67 -2.20 7.37
C GLY A 50 -1.51 -1.65 6.51
N THR A 51 -0.38 -2.34 6.51
CA THR A 51 0.86 -1.98 5.80
C THR A 51 0.65 -1.78 4.29
N SER A 52 -0.29 -2.52 3.70
CA SER A 52 -0.49 -2.61 2.25
C SER A 52 -1.09 -1.37 1.59
N SER A 53 -1.50 -0.34 2.34
CA SER A 53 -1.87 0.98 1.81
C SER A 53 -0.93 2.10 2.29
N ARG A 54 0.07 1.75 3.08
CA ARG A 54 0.97 2.68 3.76
C ARG A 54 2.45 2.39 3.48
N SER A 55 2.71 1.73 2.35
CA SER A 55 4.05 1.52 1.84
C SER A 55 4.61 2.80 1.21
N SER A 56 5.87 2.75 0.80
CA SER A 56 6.44 3.81 -0.05
C SER A 56 5.93 3.76 -1.50
N LYS A 57 4.89 3.00 -1.82
CA LYS A 57 4.20 2.93 -3.13
C LYS A 57 5.12 2.65 -4.32
N LEU A 58 6.21 1.95 -4.05
CA LEU A 58 7.21 1.52 -5.03
C LEU A 58 7.13 0.02 -5.26
N VAL A 59 7.18 -0.36 -6.53
CA VAL A 59 7.40 -1.73 -7.01
C VAL A 59 8.81 -1.77 -7.54
N HIS A 60 9.78 -2.03 -6.65
CA HIS A 60 11.19 -1.88 -6.97
C HIS A 60 11.94 -3.22 -6.96
N GLY A 61 12.96 -3.33 -7.82
CA GLY A 61 13.82 -4.51 -7.91
C GLY A 61 14.83 -4.65 -6.76
N GLY A 62 14.95 -3.64 -5.89
CA GLY A 62 15.75 -3.73 -4.68
C GLY A 62 17.25 -3.60 -4.86
N LEU A 63 17.71 -2.53 -5.49
CA LEU A 63 19.14 -2.20 -5.63
C LEU A 63 19.90 -2.28 -4.28
N ARG A 64 19.23 -1.99 -3.17
CA ARG A 64 19.78 -2.12 -1.81
C ARG A 64 20.18 -3.56 -1.48
N TYR A 65 19.41 -4.57 -1.88
CA TYR A 65 19.71 -5.98 -1.58
C TYR A 65 20.91 -6.48 -2.36
N LEU A 66 21.10 -5.94 -3.56
CA LEU A 66 22.33 -6.19 -4.31
C LEU A 66 23.56 -5.65 -3.57
N ALA A 67 23.44 -4.48 -2.93
CA ALA A 67 24.51 -3.94 -2.09
C ALA A 67 24.77 -4.78 -0.82
N GLU A 68 23.76 -5.49 -0.32
CA GLU A 68 23.82 -6.43 0.80
C GLU A 68 24.27 -7.84 0.36
N GLY A 69 24.51 -8.07 -0.95
CA GLY A 69 24.96 -9.34 -1.52
C GLY A 69 23.84 -10.34 -1.88
N ASP A 70 22.57 -9.96 -1.69
CA ASP A 70 21.42 -10.82 -2.00
C ASP A 70 21.00 -10.69 -3.49
N VAL A 71 21.76 -11.36 -4.34
CA VAL A 71 21.52 -11.40 -5.79
C VAL A 71 20.23 -12.13 -6.14
N LYS A 72 19.89 -13.20 -5.39
CA LYS A 72 18.68 -14.00 -5.64
C LYS A 72 17.43 -13.15 -5.40
N LEU A 73 17.33 -12.50 -4.24
CA LEU A 73 16.19 -11.66 -3.90
C LEU A 73 16.06 -10.48 -4.86
N THR A 74 17.18 -9.90 -5.33
CA THR A 74 17.17 -8.85 -6.35
C THR A 74 16.62 -9.38 -7.67
N TRP A 75 17.06 -10.55 -8.12
CA TRP A 75 16.58 -11.17 -9.35
C TRP A 75 15.08 -11.47 -9.32
N GLU A 76 14.59 -12.04 -8.21
CA GLU A 76 13.17 -12.31 -7.98
C GLU A 76 12.34 -11.01 -8.02
N ALA A 77 12.80 -9.99 -7.29
CA ALA A 77 12.10 -8.70 -7.23
C ALA A 77 12.06 -7.98 -8.59
N VAL A 78 13.16 -8.02 -9.35
CA VAL A 78 13.22 -7.44 -10.70
C VAL A 78 12.24 -8.15 -11.65
N ARG A 79 12.20 -9.48 -11.62
CA ARG A 79 11.27 -10.26 -12.47
C ARG A 79 9.81 -9.97 -12.13
N GLU A 80 9.45 -9.93 -10.85
CA GLU A 80 8.09 -9.62 -10.44
C GLU A 80 7.72 -8.16 -10.75
N ARG A 81 8.63 -7.19 -10.60
CA ARG A 81 8.42 -5.82 -11.06
C ARG A 81 8.14 -5.75 -12.56
N ASP A 82 8.97 -6.39 -13.37
CA ASP A 82 8.83 -6.37 -14.84
C ASP A 82 7.53 -7.06 -15.28
N ARG A 83 7.12 -8.10 -14.56
CA ARG A 83 5.82 -8.76 -14.74
C ARG A 83 4.68 -7.78 -14.47
N LEU A 84 4.69 -7.11 -13.32
CA LEU A 84 3.64 -6.16 -12.93
C LEU A 84 3.57 -4.97 -13.88
N LEU A 85 4.72 -4.42 -14.34
CA LEU A 85 4.78 -3.39 -15.37
C LEU A 85 4.13 -3.81 -16.70
N SER A 86 4.26 -5.09 -17.06
CA SER A 86 3.71 -5.60 -18.33
C SER A 86 2.24 -6.03 -18.22
N GLU A 87 1.82 -6.46 -17.03
CA GLU A 87 0.48 -7.03 -16.82
C GLU A 87 -0.55 -6.03 -16.27
N ALA A 88 -0.08 -4.95 -15.63
CA ALA A 88 -0.93 -3.92 -15.05
C ALA A 88 -0.49 -2.49 -15.42
N PRO A 89 -0.26 -2.17 -16.71
CA PRO A 89 0.01 -0.79 -17.12
C PRO A 89 -1.17 0.11 -16.74
N GLY A 90 -0.89 1.32 -16.22
CA GLY A 90 -1.91 2.21 -15.67
C GLY A 90 -2.14 2.03 -14.16
N LEU A 91 -1.67 0.93 -13.55
CA LEU A 91 -1.61 0.72 -12.11
C LEU A 91 -0.16 0.64 -11.61
N VAL A 92 0.69 -0.05 -12.34
CA VAL A 92 2.13 -0.11 -12.09
C VAL A 92 2.82 0.58 -13.25
N GLU A 93 3.51 1.71 -12.95
CA GLU A 93 4.08 2.58 -13.95
C GLU A 93 5.59 2.75 -13.75
N PRO A 94 6.37 2.84 -14.85
CA PRO A 94 7.79 3.08 -14.73
C PRO A 94 8.07 4.47 -14.15
N ILE A 95 9.08 4.55 -13.30
CA ILE A 95 9.59 5.80 -12.75
C ILE A 95 11.11 5.84 -12.84
N GLY A 96 11.65 6.97 -13.32
CA GLY A 96 13.09 7.21 -13.30
C GLY A 96 13.58 7.50 -11.88
N PHE A 97 14.77 7.02 -11.56
CA PHE A 97 15.48 7.30 -10.32
C PHE A 97 16.76 8.06 -10.61
N LEU A 98 17.04 9.05 -9.79
CA LEU A 98 18.30 9.77 -9.74
C LEU A 98 18.99 9.45 -8.41
N PHE A 99 20.17 8.88 -8.48
CA PHE A 99 21.01 8.61 -7.32
C PHE A 99 22.10 9.68 -7.25
N ALA A 100 21.99 10.59 -6.27
CA ALA A 100 22.97 11.66 -6.06
C ALA A 100 24.28 11.10 -5.47
N LEU A 101 25.40 11.57 -5.99
CA LEU A 101 26.73 11.32 -5.47
C LEU A 101 27.39 12.60 -5.03
N HIS A 102 27.91 12.61 -3.82
CA HIS A 102 28.63 13.74 -3.24
C HIS A 102 30.10 13.36 -3.00
N GLU A 103 30.93 14.36 -2.91
CA GLU A 103 32.34 14.19 -2.52
C GLU A 103 32.43 13.43 -1.20
N GLY A 104 33.29 12.40 -1.17
CA GLY A 104 33.48 11.54 0.00
C GLY A 104 32.37 10.53 0.27
N ASP A 105 31.41 10.32 -0.63
CA ASP A 105 30.36 9.31 -0.46
C ASP A 105 30.91 7.88 -0.45
N HIS A 106 30.44 7.07 0.51
CA HIS A 106 30.64 5.62 0.58
C HIS A 106 29.29 4.88 0.54
N PRO A 107 29.08 3.90 -0.39
CA PRO A 107 29.99 3.50 -1.46
C PRO A 107 30.21 4.61 -2.50
N GLY A 108 31.45 4.71 -2.98
CA GLY A 108 31.82 5.67 -4.01
C GLY A 108 31.30 5.32 -5.41
N ARG A 109 31.54 6.23 -6.35
CA ARG A 109 31.04 6.18 -7.73
C ARG A 109 31.27 4.85 -8.44
N ALA A 110 32.46 4.27 -8.34
CA ALA A 110 32.80 3.02 -9.03
C ALA A 110 31.93 1.86 -8.54
N LEU A 111 31.74 1.72 -7.22
CA LEU A 111 30.96 0.62 -6.65
C LEU A 111 29.46 0.76 -6.95
N VAL A 112 28.93 1.98 -6.91
CA VAL A 112 27.52 2.26 -7.29
C VAL A 112 27.33 1.94 -8.77
N GLY A 113 28.23 2.37 -9.66
CA GLY A 113 28.16 2.08 -11.09
C GLY A 113 28.22 0.59 -11.40
N THR A 114 29.10 -0.16 -10.73
CA THR A 114 29.18 -1.63 -10.87
C THR A 114 27.88 -2.30 -10.39
N GLY A 115 27.35 -1.87 -9.24
CA GLY A 115 26.06 -2.38 -8.74
C GLY A 115 24.91 -2.13 -9.71
N LEU A 116 24.85 -0.96 -10.33
CA LEU A 116 23.84 -0.64 -11.34
C LEU A 116 24.04 -1.44 -12.64
N ALA A 117 25.29 -1.70 -13.06
CA ALA A 117 25.56 -2.55 -14.22
C ALA A 117 25.08 -4.00 -13.99
N VAL A 118 25.30 -4.55 -12.79
CA VAL A 118 24.76 -5.86 -12.41
C VAL A 118 23.23 -5.83 -12.36
N TYR A 119 22.66 -4.76 -11.81
CA TYR A 119 21.20 -4.58 -11.78
C TYR A 119 20.57 -4.56 -13.18
N ASP A 120 21.18 -3.84 -14.13
CA ASP A 120 20.73 -3.81 -15.54
C ASP A 120 20.82 -5.17 -16.22
N LEU A 121 21.88 -5.92 -15.93
CA LEU A 121 22.05 -7.30 -16.47
C LEU A 121 20.91 -8.21 -15.99
N ILE A 122 20.50 -8.06 -14.71
CA ILE A 122 19.38 -8.80 -14.14
C ILE A 122 18.04 -8.33 -14.74
N ALA A 123 17.86 -7.01 -14.88
CA ALA A 123 16.60 -6.40 -15.30
C ALA A 123 16.28 -6.60 -16.80
N ARG A 124 17.27 -6.84 -17.65
CA ARG A 124 17.13 -6.95 -19.11
C ARG A 124 16.38 -5.77 -19.76
N ARG A 125 16.01 -4.76 -19.01
CA ARG A 125 15.27 -3.54 -19.42
C ARG A 125 15.86 -2.34 -18.70
N GLY A 126 16.07 -1.27 -19.46
CA GLY A 126 16.66 -0.05 -18.94
C GLY A 126 18.19 -0.13 -18.88
N ARG A 127 18.82 0.98 -19.11
CA ARG A 127 20.25 1.15 -18.90
C ARG A 127 20.43 2.27 -17.91
N HIS A 128 21.19 2.03 -16.84
CA HIS A 128 21.64 3.14 -16.02
C HIS A 128 22.51 4.07 -16.87
N ALA A 129 22.48 5.34 -16.56
CA ALA A 129 23.38 6.31 -17.14
C ALA A 129 24.11 7.06 -16.02
N ARG A 130 25.39 7.27 -16.22
CA ARG A 130 26.18 8.19 -15.40
C ARG A 130 25.83 9.60 -15.80
N LEU A 131 25.61 10.47 -14.82
CA LEU A 131 25.30 11.88 -15.01
C LEU A 131 26.44 12.73 -14.44
N THR A 132 26.88 13.71 -15.18
CA THR A 132 27.68 14.84 -14.67
C THR A 132 26.84 15.66 -13.70
N ARG A 133 27.46 16.57 -12.97
CA ARG A 133 26.76 17.48 -12.08
C ARG A 133 25.70 18.31 -12.82
N ASP A 134 26.03 18.84 -13.95
CA ASP A 134 25.12 19.70 -14.73
C ASP A 134 23.95 18.90 -15.31
N GLU A 135 24.19 17.69 -15.85
CA GLU A 135 23.14 16.77 -16.31
C GLU A 135 22.20 16.34 -15.18
N PHE A 136 22.75 16.13 -13.97
CA PHE A 136 21.97 15.81 -12.80
C PHE A 136 21.06 16.97 -12.41
N LEU A 137 21.61 18.19 -12.34
CA LEU A 137 20.86 19.41 -12.01
C LEU A 137 19.82 19.77 -13.09
N LEU A 138 20.06 19.50 -14.38
CA LEU A 138 19.02 19.64 -15.40
C LEU A 138 17.80 18.75 -15.15
N ARG A 139 18.00 17.58 -14.54
CA ARG A 139 16.91 16.63 -14.23
C ARG A 139 16.29 16.84 -12.85
N ALA A 140 17.05 17.42 -11.91
CA ALA A 140 16.63 17.76 -10.56
C ALA A 140 17.17 19.15 -10.18
N PRO A 141 16.58 20.25 -10.71
CA PRO A 141 17.13 21.61 -10.59
C PRO A 141 17.32 22.10 -9.16
N HIS A 142 16.52 21.59 -8.24
CA HIS A 142 16.55 21.99 -6.83
C HIS A 142 17.46 21.11 -5.96
N ALA A 143 17.99 20.00 -6.51
CA ALA A 143 18.93 19.10 -5.81
C ALA A 143 20.35 19.66 -5.89
N GLY A 144 20.66 20.65 -5.10
CA GLY A 144 21.91 21.41 -5.17
C GLY A 144 22.68 21.44 -3.85
N ALA A 145 22.90 20.30 -3.23
CA ALA A 145 23.70 20.22 -2.00
C ALA A 145 25.20 20.50 -2.28
N PRO A 146 25.94 21.08 -1.31
CA PRO A 146 27.40 21.21 -1.39
C PRO A 146 28.07 19.87 -1.66
N GLY A 147 29.10 19.86 -2.50
CA GLY A 147 29.84 18.64 -2.83
C GLY A 147 29.16 17.69 -3.82
N LEU A 148 28.03 18.06 -4.43
CA LEU A 148 27.39 17.27 -5.48
C LEU A 148 28.33 17.11 -6.68
N GLU A 149 28.73 15.87 -6.99
CA GLU A 149 29.58 15.53 -8.13
C GLU A 149 28.78 15.08 -9.37
N GLY A 150 27.49 14.86 -9.23
CA GLY A 150 26.59 14.27 -10.23
C GLY A 150 25.90 13.02 -9.68
N GLY A 151 25.80 11.98 -10.50
CA GLY A 151 25.12 10.77 -10.05
C GLY A 151 24.87 9.75 -11.11
N PHE A 152 23.86 8.93 -10.88
CA PHE A 152 23.36 7.93 -11.83
C PHE A 152 21.85 8.07 -12.01
N SER A 153 21.37 7.78 -13.21
CA SER A 153 19.95 7.52 -13.45
C SER A 153 19.74 6.04 -13.70
N TYR A 154 18.64 5.51 -13.19
CA TYR A 154 18.16 4.14 -13.45
C TYR A 154 16.62 4.12 -13.41
N SER A 155 16.00 2.98 -13.69
CA SER A 155 14.53 2.87 -13.73
C SER A 155 14.04 1.82 -12.76
N ASP A 156 12.91 2.14 -12.10
CA ASP A 156 12.13 1.23 -11.28
C ASP A 156 10.63 1.46 -11.53
N ALA A 157 9.72 1.11 -10.61
CA ALA A 157 8.30 1.32 -10.81
C ALA A 157 7.61 1.88 -9.56
N THR A 158 6.52 2.60 -9.81
CA THR A 158 5.59 3.12 -8.79
C THR A 158 4.22 2.51 -8.96
N THR A 159 3.40 2.55 -7.90
CA THR A 159 2.02 2.05 -7.90
C THR A 159 1.15 2.79 -6.89
N ASP A 160 -0.17 2.61 -6.97
CA ASP A 160 -1.08 2.78 -5.84
C ASP A 160 -1.18 1.44 -5.10
N ASP A 161 -0.54 1.37 -3.95
CA ASP A 161 -0.40 0.14 -3.18
C ASP A 161 -1.74 -0.46 -2.72
N ALA A 162 -2.68 0.37 -2.26
CA ALA A 162 -4.01 -0.08 -1.90
C ALA A 162 -4.78 -0.61 -3.12
N ARG A 163 -4.72 0.12 -4.24
CA ARG A 163 -5.38 -0.32 -5.48
C ARG A 163 -4.78 -1.61 -6.02
N LEU A 164 -3.48 -1.82 -5.86
CA LEU A 164 -2.85 -3.09 -6.23
C LEU A 164 -3.45 -4.26 -5.45
N VAL A 165 -3.65 -4.12 -4.11
CA VAL A 165 -4.34 -5.14 -3.32
C VAL A 165 -5.75 -5.39 -3.82
N LEU A 166 -6.54 -4.32 -4.00
CA LEU A 166 -7.92 -4.41 -4.48
C LEU A 166 -7.98 -5.05 -5.88
N ARG A 167 -7.02 -4.74 -6.75
CA ARG A 167 -6.91 -5.36 -8.07
C ARG A 167 -6.64 -6.86 -7.99
N VAL A 168 -5.78 -7.30 -7.07
CA VAL A 168 -5.51 -8.73 -6.81
C VAL A 168 -6.74 -9.42 -6.25
N LEU A 169 -7.49 -8.77 -5.33
CA LEU A 169 -8.74 -9.31 -4.78
C LEU A 169 -9.83 -9.44 -5.86
N LEU A 170 -9.97 -8.46 -6.75
CA LEU A 170 -10.89 -8.54 -7.89
C LEU A 170 -10.57 -9.73 -8.81
N GLU A 171 -9.29 -10.01 -9.05
CA GLU A 171 -8.90 -11.22 -9.78
C GLU A 171 -9.22 -12.50 -8.99
N ALA A 172 -8.95 -12.51 -7.68
CA ALA A 172 -9.27 -13.66 -6.83
C ALA A 172 -10.77 -13.98 -6.82
N GLU A 173 -11.62 -12.96 -6.72
CA GLU A 173 -13.08 -13.10 -6.80
C GLU A 173 -13.53 -13.61 -8.18
N ALA A 174 -12.91 -13.13 -9.26
CA ALA A 174 -13.17 -13.61 -10.61
C ALA A 174 -12.76 -15.08 -10.83
N GLU A 175 -11.83 -15.60 -10.03
CA GLU A 175 -11.45 -17.02 -9.98
C GLU A 175 -12.28 -17.84 -8.97
N GLY A 176 -13.25 -17.23 -8.30
CA GLY A 176 -14.18 -17.90 -7.38
C GLY A 176 -13.83 -17.80 -5.89
N ALA A 177 -12.81 -17.06 -5.51
CA ALA A 177 -12.58 -16.75 -4.09
C ALA A 177 -13.72 -15.87 -3.54
N ARG A 178 -14.04 -16.05 -2.28
CA ARG A 178 -14.90 -15.13 -1.53
C ARG A 178 -14.04 -14.29 -0.61
N THR A 179 -14.24 -12.97 -0.63
CA THR A 179 -13.49 -12.03 0.21
C THR A 179 -14.45 -11.23 1.07
N LEU A 180 -14.12 -10.99 2.34
CA LEU A 180 -14.94 -10.22 3.27
C LEU A 180 -14.06 -9.30 4.10
N ASN A 181 -14.36 -8.01 4.07
CA ASN A 181 -13.80 -7.02 4.98
C ASN A 181 -14.71 -6.83 6.21
N TYR A 182 -14.19 -6.23 7.25
CA TYR A 182 -14.86 -6.07 8.55
C TYR A 182 -15.34 -7.40 9.13
N VAL A 183 -14.57 -8.46 8.92
CA VAL A 183 -14.76 -9.78 9.52
C VAL A 183 -13.51 -10.17 10.28
N ARG A 184 -13.62 -10.28 11.60
CA ARG A 184 -12.53 -10.64 12.50
C ARG A 184 -12.51 -12.13 12.79
N CYS A 185 -11.32 -12.72 12.79
CA CYS A 185 -11.07 -14.02 13.36
C CYS A 185 -10.96 -13.86 14.88
N GLU A 186 -11.97 -14.35 15.62
CA GLU A 186 -12.01 -14.26 17.08
C GLU A 186 -11.23 -15.38 17.76
N GLY A 187 -11.07 -16.51 17.09
CA GLY A 187 -10.32 -17.66 17.59
C GLY A 187 -10.21 -18.79 16.59
N LEU A 188 -9.27 -19.69 16.81
CA LEU A 188 -9.02 -20.83 15.95
C LEU A 188 -9.78 -22.08 16.42
N LEU A 189 -10.52 -22.74 15.52
CA LEU A 189 -11.13 -24.04 15.77
C LEU A 189 -10.05 -25.13 15.73
N ARG A 190 -10.03 -25.99 16.73
CA ARG A 190 -9.00 -27.04 16.87
C ARG A 190 -9.61 -28.39 17.12
N GLU A 191 -9.09 -29.41 16.43
CA GLU A 191 -9.40 -30.82 16.69
C GLU A 191 -8.11 -31.59 16.91
N LYS A 192 -8.04 -32.34 17.99
CA LYS A 192 -6.85 -33.16 18.37
C LYS A 192 -5.54 -32.33 18.33
N GLY A 193 -5.62 -31.04 18.71
CA GLY A 193 -4.46 -30.14 18.71
C GLY A 193 -4.15 -29.49 17.37
N THR A 194 -4.85 -29.81 16.29
CA THR A 194 -4.63 -29.24 14.94
C THR A 194 -5.72 -28.22 14.61
N VAL A 195 -5.34 -27.10 13.98
CA VAL A 195 -6.27 -26.08 13.49
C VAL A 195 -7.08 -26.64 12.31
N VAL A 196 -8.42 -26.51 12.39
CA VAL A 196 -9.39 -27.00 11.42
C VAL A 196 -10.41 -25.95 10.97
N GLY A 197 -10.19 -24.69 11.31
CA GLY A 197 -11.08 -23.58 10.98
C GLY A 197 -10.91 -22.41 11.93
N ALA A 198 -11.89 -21.51 11.92
CA ALA A 198 -11.92 -20.35 12.81
C ALA A 198 -13.36 -19.94 13.16
N VAL A 199 -13.49 -19.24 14.28
CA VAL A 199 -14.67 -18.46 14.64
C VAL A 199 -14.52 -17.06 14.04
N LEU A 200 -15.45 -16.68 13.19
CA LEU A 200 -15.47 -15.42 12.48
C LEU A 200 -16.60 -14.54 13.00
N ARG A 201 -16.29 -13.26 13.28
CA ARG A 201 -17.28 -12.26 13.70
C ARG A 201 -17.42 -11.18 12.67
N ASP A 202 -18.64 -10.96 12.21
CA ASP A 202 -19.01 -9.79 11.41
C ASP A 202 -19.03 -8.54 12.28
N LEU A 203 -18.13 -7.60 12.06
CA LEU A 203 -18.04 -6.35 12.81
C LEU A 203 -19.08 -5.29 12.37
N VAL A 204 -19.84 -5.57 11.31
CA VAL A 204 -20.92 -4.70 10.83
C VAL A 204 -22.28 -5.16 11.41
N GLY A 205 -22.59 -6.45 11.28
CA GLY A 205 -23.84 -7.04 11.75
C GLY A 205 -23.75 -7.60 13.18
N GLY A 206 -22.55 -7.81 13.73
CA GLY A 206 -22.32 -8.35 15.06
C GLY A 206 -22.44 -9.88 15.18
N GLU A 207 -22.80 -10.57 14.10
CA GLU A 207 -22.98 -12.02 14.09
C GLU A 207 -21.65 -12.79 14.13
N GLU A 208 -21.68 -13.98 14.74
CA GLU A 208 -20.56 -14.92 14.73
C GLU A 208 -20.91 -16.18 13.95
N ARG A 209 -19.91 -16.76 13.29
CA ARG A 209 -20.02 -18.03 12.55
C ARG A 209 -18.74 -18.84 12.67
N GLU A 210 -18.91 -20.13 12.85
CA GLU A 210 -17.81 -21.08 12.70
C GLU A 210 -17.64 -21.46 11.24
N VAL A 211 -16.41 -21.37 10.75
CA VAL A 211 -16.05 -21.82 9.39
C VAL A 211 -14.92 -22.83 9.51
N ARG A 212 -15.20 -24.05 9.04
CA ARG A 212 -14.20 -25.10 8.96
C ARG A 212 -13.35 -24.94 7.71
N ALA A 213 -12.08 -25.33 7.76
CA ALA A 213 -11.18 -25.27 6.62
C ALA A 213 -10.20 -26.45 6.63
N ALA A 214 -9.89 -26.98 5.45
CA ALA A 214 -8.85 -27.99 5.32
C ALA A 214 -7.47 -27.43 5.62
N ALA A 215 -7.27 -26.11 5.37
CA ALA A 215 -6.09 -25.37 5.81
C ALA A 215 -6.47 -23.93 6.21
N VAL A 216 -5.76 -23.39 7.21
CA VAL A 216 -5.89 -21.98 7.65
C VAL A 216 -4.55 -21.28 7.49
N VAL A 217 -4.58 -20.14 6.83
CA VAL A 217 -3.41 -19.26 6.64
C VAL A 217 -3.59 -17.97 7.41
N ASN A 218 -2.65 -17.69 8.28
CA ASN A 218 -2.50 -16.41 8.97
C ASN A 218 -1.61 -15.48 8.13
N ALA A 219 -2.23 -14.53 7.43
CA ALA A 219 -1.59 -13.50 6.62
C ALA A 219 -1.82 -12.09 7.21
N THR A 220 -1.95 -11.99 8.54
CA THR A 220 -2.33 -10.76 9.25
C THR A 220 -1.18 -9.76 9.44
N GLY A 221 -0.03 -9.97 8.78
CA GLY A 221 1.07 -9.02 8.75
C GLY A 221 1.63 -8.72 10.15
N ALA A 222 1.53 -7.46 10.59
CA ALA A 222 2.05 -7.05 11.90
C ALA A 222 1.31 -7.69 13.09
N TRP A 223 0.08 -8.14 12.89
CA TRP A 223 -0.73 -8.82 13.93
C TRP A 223 -0.54 -10.35 13.96
N ALA A 224 0.37 -10.91 13.15
CA ALA A 224 0.47 -12.35 12.97
C ALA A 224 0.79 -13.11 14.28
N ASP A 225 1.51 -12.51 15.21
CA ASP A 225 1.82 -13.13 16.50
C ASP A 225 0.59 -13.34 17.40
N ARG A 226 -0.55 -12.65 17.15
CA ARG A 226 -1.79 -12.87 17.92
C ARG A 226 -2.33 -14.28 17.67
N LEU A 227 -2.59 -14.64 16.41
CA LEU A 227 -3.09 -15.97 16.05
C LEU A 227 -2.04 -17.05 16.32
N ARG A 228 -0.75 -16.77 16.15
CA ARG A 228 0.32 -17.69 16.53
C ARG A 228 0.33 -18.01 18.03
N GLY A 229 0.04 -17.01 18.86
CA GLY A 229 -0.08 -17.19 20.32
C GLY A 229 -1.12 -18.25 20.69
N GLU A 230 -2.25 -18.34 19.97
CA GLU A 230 -3.30 -19.35 20.20
C GLU A 230 -2.81 -20.79 19.96
N VAL A 231 -1.81 -20.98 19.11
CA VAL A 231 -1.20 -22.28 18.80
C VAL A 231 0.14 -22.51 19.50
N GLY A 232 0.48 -21.69 20.49
CA GLY A 232 1.71 -21.80 21.25
C GLY A 232 2.95 -21.22 20.57
N GLY A 233 2.78 -20.45 19.50
CA GLY A 233 3.86 -19.74 18.81
C GLY A 233 4.43 -18.61 19.67
N ARG A 234 5.75 -18.43 19.63
CA ARG A 234 6.42 -17.31 20.33
C ARG A 234 6.33 -16.04 19.49
N SER A 235 6.22 -14.87 20.16
CA SER A 235 6.32 -13.58 19.48
C SER A 235 7.69 -13.42 18.81
N ARG A 236 7.68 -13.05 17.53
CA ARG A 236 8.88 -12.84 16.69
C ARG A 236 8.81 -11.59 15.85
N ILE A 237 7.66 -10.93 15.80
CA ILE A 237 7.49 -9.73 14.99
C ILE A 237 7.98 -8.52 15.78
N ARG A 238 8.88 -7.76 15.17
CA ARG A 238 9.31 -6.43 15.59
C ARG A 238 8.59 -5.41 14.72
N PRO A 239 7.55 -4.74 15.21
CA PRO A 239 6.83 -3.74 14.43
C PRO A 239 7.72 -2.53 14.18
N LEU A 240 7.96 -2.18 12.90
CA LEU A 240 8.74 -0.99 12.55
C LEU A 240 7.88 0.03 11.82
N ARG A 241 7.83 1.26 12.33
CA ARG A 241 7.11 2.37 11.72
C ARG A 241 7.96 3.08 10.67
N GLY A 242 7.34 3.34 9.52
CA GLY A 242 7.88 4.17 8.47
C GLY A 242 6.89 5.23 8.05
N SER A 243 7.30 6.49 8.09
CA SER A 243 6.44 7.66 7.90
C SER A 243 6.82 8.43 6.63
N HIS A 244 5.83 9.09 6.04
CA HIS A 244 5.96 9.85 4.80
C HIS A 244 5.21 11.18 4.91
N LEU A 245 5.71 12.19 4.19
CA LEU A 245 5.06 13.48 3.98
C LEU A 245 4.69 13.63 2.49
N LEU A 246 3.58 14.29 2.22
CA LEU A 246 3.06 14.58 0.89
C LEU A 246 2.99 16.07 0.66
N PHE A 247 3.62 16.54 -0.43
CA PHE A 247 3.69 17.95 -0.81
C PHE A 247 3.02 18.16 -2.15
N PRO A 248 2.36 19.31 -2.38
CA PRO A 248 1.95 19.70 -3.71
C PRO A 248 3.16 19.74 -4.66
N ALA A 249 3.02 19.21 -5.88
CA ALA A 249 4.13 19.18 -6.84
C ALA A 249 4.69 20.56 -7.18
N TRP A 250 3.86 21.62 -7.15
CA TRP A 250 4.31 23.00 -7.35
C TRP A 250 5.18 23.53 -6.20
N ARG A 251 5.00 22.97 -4.97
CA ARG A 251 5.79 23.38 -3.80
C ARG A 251 7.09 22.57 -3.67
N PHE A 252 7.05 21.29 -4.03
CA PHE A 252 8.20 20.41 -4.08
C PHE A 252 8.28 19.72 -5.45
N PRO A 253 8.77 20.42 -6.49
CA PRO A 253 8.79 19.89 -7.85
C PRO A 253 9.91 18.89 -8.05
N VAL A 254 9.55 17.63 -8.30
CA VAL A 254 10.44 16.56 -8.76
C VAL A 254 9.79 15.82 -9.92
N ALA A 255 10.50 15.66 -11.02
CA ALA A 255 10.00 14.91 -12.19
C ALA A 255 10.32 13.42 -12.13
N GLN A 256 11.29 13.04 -11.32
CA GLN A 256 11.78 11.68 -11.13
C GLN A 256 12.05 11.45 -9.63
N ALA A 257 12.20 10.20 -9.23
CA ALA A 257 12.60 9.88 -7.88
C ALA A 257 14.06 10.31 -7.64
N VAL A 258 14.29 11.13 -6.64
CA VAL A 258 15.63 11.55 -6.21
C VAL A 258 15.95 10.80 -4.93
N THR A 259 17.02 10.01 -4.96
CA THR A 259 17.60 9.35 -3.78
C THR A 259 18.71 10.20 -3.21
N PHE A 260 18.62 10.53 -1.96
CA PHE A 260 19.62 11.31 -1.24
C PHE A 260 19.85 10.76 0.15
N ARG A 261 20.94 11.16 0.81
CA ARG A 261 21.31 10.66 2.14
C ARG A 261 20.99 11.70 3.20
N HIS A 262 20.39 11.24 4.29
CA HIS A 262 20.16 12.10 5.45
C HIS A 262 21.49 12.57 6.06
N PRO A 263 21.66 13.86 6.41
CA PRO A 263 22.92 14.39 6.92
C PRO A 263 23.37 13.76 8.25
N LEU A 264 22.44 13.38 9.14
CA LEU A 264 22.77 12.86 10.47
C LEU A 264 23.28 11.42 10.45
N ASP A 265 22.60 10.52 9.75
CA ASP A 265 22.83 9.07 9.85
C ASP A 265 23.12 8.39 8.50
N ARG A 266 23.21 9.18 7.43
CA ARG A 266 23.48 8.73 6.05
C ARG A 266 22.46 7.74 5.49
N ARG A 267 21.29 7.59 6.11
CA ARG A 267 20.22 6.75 5.59
C ARG A 267 19.68 7.32 4.27
N PRO A 268 19.36 6.43 3.30
CA PRO A 268 18.73 6.87 2.07
C PRO A 268 17.30 7.32 2.34
N LEU A 269 16.97 8.51 1.82
CA LEU A 269 15.64 9.06 1.69
C LEU A 269 15.28 9.21 0.22
N PHE A 270 13.99 9.29 -0.06
CA PHE A 270 13.46 9.45 -1.41
C PHE A 270 12.48 10.62 -1.46
N ALA A 271 12.60 11.43 -2.50
CA ALA A 271 11.57 12.37 -2.91
C ALA A 271 11.16 12.01 -4.33
N TYR A 272 9.88 11.75 -4.61
CA TYR A 272 9.42 11.32 -5.93
C TYR A 272 7.98 11.68 -6.21
N PRO A 273 7.63 11.85 -7.51
CA PRO A 273 6.26 12.16 -7.91
C PRO A 273 5.35 10.95 -7.70
N TRP A 274 4.20 11.18 -7.08
CA TRP A 274 3.17 10.18 -6.90
C TRP A 274 1.77 10.83 -6.96
N GLU A 275 0.94 10.41 -7.90
CA GLU A 275 -0.45 10.84 -8.06
C GLU A 275 -0.63 12.39 -8.09
N GLY A 276 0.31 13.12 -8.69
CA GLY A 276 0.28 14.60 -8.76
C GLY A 276 0.90 15.32 -7.57
N LEU A 277 1.40 14.61 -6.59
CA LEU A 277 2.13 15.15 -5.43
C LEU A 277 3.59 14.70 -5.44
N THR A 278 4.38 15.27 -4.55
CA THR A 278 5.71 14.75 -4.19
C THR A 278 5.64 14.04 -2.85
N LEU A 279 6.01 12.77 -2.85
CA LEU A 279 6.12 11.95 -1.66
C LEU A 279 7.55 11.95 -1.14
N LEU A 280 7.73 12.30 0.14
CA LEU A 280 9.00 12.32 0.85
C LEU A 280 9.01 11.24 1.94
N GLY A 281 9.99 10.37 1.95
CA GLY A 281 10.15 9.32 2.98
C GLY A 281 11.41 8.46 2.76
N THR A 282 11.68 7.55 3.67
CA THR A 282 10.87 7.08 4.78
C THR A 282 11.69 6.96 6.06
N THR A 283 11.04 7.11 7.20
CA THR A 283 11.63 6.77 8.51
C THR A 283 11.64 5.24 8.74
N ASP A 284 12.31 4.79 9.80
CA ASP A 284 12.39 3.36 10.16
C ASP A 284 12.69 3.25 11.66
N LEU A 285 11.65 3.26 12.47
CA LEU A 285 11.70 3.30 13.91
C LEU A 285 10.90 2.16 14.51
N ASP A 286 11.27 1.68 15.70
CA ASP A 286 10.41 0.79 16.47
C ASP A 286 9.05 1.46 16.71
N HIS A 287 7.97 0.66 16.61
CA HIS A 287 6.60 1.12 16.83
C HIS A 287 6.11 0.71 18.21
N PRO A 288 6.13 1.61 19.21
CA PRO A 288 5.80 1.27 20.60
C PRO A 288 4.29 1.27 20.90
N GLN A 289 3.48 1.87 20.01
CA GLN A 289 2.03 1.97 20.23
C GLN A 289 1.33 0.63 19.96
N PRO A 290 0.14 0.37 20.53
CA PRO A 290 -0.67 -0.78 20.20
C PRO A 290 -0.97 -0.84 18.70
N LEU A 291 -0.88 -2.04 18.10
CA LEU A 291 -1.12 -2.22 16.67
C LEU A 291 -2.57 -1.90 16.24
N ASP A 292 -3.51 -1.89 17.18
CA ASP A 292 -4.92 -1.54 16.91
C ASP A 292 -5.16 -0.04 16.82
N GLU A 293 -4.19 0.76 17.26
CA GLU A 293 -4.18 2.19 17.04
C GLU A 293 -3.62 2.49 15.65
N GLU A 294 -4.30 3.37 14.93
CA GLU A 294 -3.86 3.76 13.59
C GLU A 294 -2.53 4.52 13.67
N PRO A 295 -1.46 4.03 13.01
CA PRO A 295 -0.16 4.68 13.10
C PRO A 295 -0.17 6.05 12.43
N SER A 296 0.47 7.01 13.06
CA SER A 296 0.65 8.36 12.54
C SER A 296 2.10 8.80 12.63
N ILE A 297 2.49 9.76 11.80
CA ILE A 297 3.83 10.38 11.87
C ILE A 297 4.00 11.15 13.16
N ALA A 298 5.10 10.98 13.84
CA ALA A 298 5.47 11.81 14.98
C ALA A 298 6.14 13.13 14.52
N THR A 299 6.04 14.18 15.34
CA THR A 299 6.68 15.48 15.05
C THR A 299 8.19 15.33 14.81
N ALA A 300 8.87 14.49 15.59
CA ALA A 300 10.30 14.21 15.40
C ALA A 300 10.60 13.53 14.05
N GLU A 301 9.72 12.64 13.58
CA GLU A 301 9.87 12.01 12.26
C GLU A 301 9.70 13.02 11.14
N ALA A 302 8.72 13.92 11.24
CA ALA A 302 8.52 14.98 10.27
C ALA A 302 9.73 15.95 10.23
N ALA A 303 10.25 16.33 11.40
CA ALA A 303 11.45 17.16 11.50
C ALA A 303 12.66 16.49 10.84
N TYR A 304 12.87 15.19 11.09
CA TYR A 304 13.92 14.39 10.47
C TYR A 304 13.78 14.37 8.93
N LEU A 305 12.59 14.07 8.40
CA LEU A 305 12.37 14.04 6.94
C LEU A 305 12.62 15.42 6.31
N LEU A 306 12.15 16.49 6.95
CA LEU A 306 12.36 17.87 6.48
C LEU A 306 13.82 18.30 6.54
N GLU A 307 14.57 17.90 7.56
CA GLU A 307 16.01 18.19 7.65
C GLU A 307 16.75 17.53 6.46
N GLY A 308 16.47 16.25 6.19
CA GLY A 308 17.04 15.57 5.03
C GLY A 308 16.67 16.23 3.70
N ALA A 309 15.41 16.64 3.54
CA ALA A 309 14.96 17.30 2.33
C ALA A 309 15.58 18.70 2.16
N ARG A 310 15.72 19.50 3.22
CA ARG A 310 16.38 20.81 3.17
C ARG A 310 17.86 20.69 2.81
N ALA A 311 18.54 19.67 3.33
CA ALA A 311 19.93 19.41 2.99
C ALA A 311 20.10 19.06 1.50
N ALA A 312 19.19 18.25 0.94
CA ALA A 312 19.22 17.82 -0.45
C ALA A 312 18.66 18.85 -1.44
N PHE A 313 17.69 19.67 -1.03
CA PHE A 313 16.98 20.67 -1.86
C PHE A 313 16.98 22.04 -1.19
N PRO A 314 18.14 22.66 -0.96
CA PRO A 314 18.27 23.86 -0.14
C PRO A 314 17.49 25.06 -0.69
N SER A 315 17.35 25.17 -2.01
CA SER A 315 16.62 26.27 -2.67
C SER A 315 15.11 26.26 -2.39
N LEU A 316 14.54 25.13 -1.96
CA LEU A 316 13.11 25.03 -1.71
C LEU A 316 12.69 25.48 -0.30
N SER A 317 13.59 25.54 0.67
CA SER A 317 13.29 25.97 2.04
C SER A 317 12.02 25.31 2.62
N LEU A 318 11.89 23.98 2.46
CA LEU A 318 10.70 23.22 2.84
C LEU A 318 10.42 23.28 4.34
N SER A 319 9.15 23.38 4.70
CA SER A 319 8.66 23.46 6.08
C SER A 319 7.46 22.52 6.31
N ALA A 320 7.08 22.28 7.56
CA ALA A 320 5.99 21.37 7.88
C ALA A 320 4.62 21.84 7.33
N PRO A 321 4.26 23.15 7.35
CA PRO A 321 3.03 23.63 6.73
C PRO A 321 2.94 23.44 5.20
N ASP A 322 4.05 23.20 4.52
CA ASP A 322 4.04 22.95 3.08
C ASP A 322 3.49 21.55 2.72
N ALA A 323 3.48 20.62 3.67
CA ALA A 323 2.93 19.30 3.48
C ALA A 323 1.40 19.32 3.67
N ILE A 324 0.67 18.76 2.71
CA ILE A 324 -0.80 18.70 2.77
C ILE A 324 -1.33 17.47 3.47
N ALA A 325 -0.54 16.40 3.51
CA ALA A 325 -0.89 15.17 4.20
C ALA A 325 0.36 14.41 4.66
N SER A 326 0.15 13.46 5.53
CA SER A 326 1.17 12.51 5.99
C SER A 326 0.55 11.13 6.15
N PHE A 327 1.36 10.09 6.18
CA PHE A 327 0.93 8.76 6.62
C PHE A 327 2.08 7.98 7.22
N ALA A 328 1.75 7.05 8.09
CA ALA A 328 2.69 6.11 8.66
C ALA A 328 2.20 4.67 8.47
N GLY A 329 3.10 3.75 8.22
CA GLY A 329 2.81 2.32 8.11
C GLY A 329 3.71 1.49 9.02
N VAL A 330 3.18 0.40 9.56
CA VAL A 330 3.92 -0.54 10.40
C VAL A 330 4.34 -1.75 9.58
N ARG A 331 5.64 -1.99 9.50
CA ARG A 331 6.23 -3.13 8.80
C ARG A 331 6.33 -4.32 9.75
N PRO A 332 5.87 -5.53 9.37
CA PRO A 332 6.08 -6.75 10.12
C PRO A 332 7.51 -7.29 9.89
N VAL A 333 8.47 -6.78 10.60
CA VAL A 333 9.86 -7.23 10.48
C VAL A 333 10.12 -8.33 11.49
N ILE A 334 10.92 -9.33 11.12
CA ILE A 334 11.27 -10.42 12.02
C ILE A 334 12.42 -9.97 12.91
N GLY A 335 12.16 -9.92 14.21
CA GLY A 335 13.16 -9.57 15.19
C GLY A 335 14.20 -10.68 15.32
N THR A 336 15.46 -10.38 14.96
CA THR A 336 16.61 -11.28 15.14
C THR A 336 17.54 -10.81 16.28
N GLY A 337 17.13 -9.78 17.01
CA GLY A 337 17.88 -9.23 18.13
C GLY A 337 18.92 -8.17 17.74
N LYS A 338 18.87 -7.66 16.50
CA LYS A 338 19.76 -6.59 16.05
C LYS A 338 19.40 -5.26 16.72
N ALA A 339 20.43 -4.48 17.09
CA ALA A 339 20.25 -3.21 17.77
C ALA A 339 19.51 -2.19 16.88
N ARG A 340 19.88 -2.13 15.59
CA ARG A 340 19.28 -1.17 14.65
C ARG A 340 18.14 -1.79 13.86
N PRO A 341 16.95 -1.15 13.81
CA PRO A 341 15.81 -1.62 13.03
C PRO A 341 16.13 -1.87 11.54
N SER A 342 16.98 -1.02 10.95
CA SER A 342 17.35 -1.09 9.54
C SER A 342 18.23 -2.31 9.17
N GLU A 343 18.78 -3.01 10.15
CA GLU A 343 19.64 -4.19 9.95
C GLU A 343 18.87 -5.51 10.01
N GLU A 344 17.59 -5.49 10.44
CA GLU A 344 16.74 -6.67 10.47
C GLU A 344 16.39 -7.15 9.05
N SER A 345 16.25 -8.47 8.88
CA SER A 345 15.88 -9.06 7.59
C SER A 345 14.46 -8.63 7.17
N ARG A 346 14.32 -8.34 5.88
CA ARG A 346 13.03 -7.99 5.26
C ARG A 346 12.48 -9.11 4.39
N ASP A 347 13.02 -10.32 4.54
CA ASP A 347 12.50 -11.50 3.86
C ASP A 347 11.19 -11.93 4.48
N HIS A 348 10.38 -12.66 3.69
CA HIS A 348 9.20 -13.29 4.23
C HIS A 348 9.58 -14.56 4.99
N VAL A 349 8.74 -14.90 5.96
CA VAL A 349 8.85 -16.14 6.73
C VAL A 349 7.57 -16.92 6.70
N LEU A 350 7.72 -18.23 6.75
CA LEU A 350 6.65 -19.21 6.77
C LEU A 350 6.82 -20.07 8.02
N TRP A 351 5.83 -20.07 8.91
CA TRP A 351 5.81 -20.92 10.10
C TRP A 351 4.58 -21.79 10.09
N GLU A 352 4.76 -23.09 10.21
CA GLU A 352 3.66 -24.05 10.40
C GLU A 352 3.64 -24.51 11.85
N GLU A 353 2.61 -24.13 12.60
CA GLU A 353 2.46 -24.42 14.03
C GLU A 353 1.06 -24.98 14.27
N ALA A 354 0.96 -26.19 14.79
CA ALA A 354 -0.30 -26.88 15.08
C ALA A 354 -1.34 -26.82 13.94
N GLY A 355 -0.89 -26.83 12.70
CA GLY A 355 -1.77 -26.77 11.52
C GLY A 355 -2.12 -25.38 11.02
N LEU A 356 -1.74 -24.34 11.71
CA LEU A 356 -1.79 -22.96 11.22
C LEU A 356 -0.54 -22.64 10.40
N LEU A 357 -0.70 -22.19 9.16
CA LEU A 357 0.40 -21.64 8.37
C LEU A 357 0.43 -20.12 8.53
N THR A 358 1.46 -19.58 9.16
CA THR A 358 1.66 -18.13 9.26
C THR A 358 2.62 -17.64 8.19
N VAL A 359 2.22 -16.58 7.49
CA VAL A 359 2.98 -15.90 6.44
C VAL A 359 3.10 -14.43 6.79
N THR A 360 4.32 -13.94 7.01
CA THR A 360 4.55 -12.54 7.37
C THR A 360 5.90 -12.04 6.86
N GLY A 361 6.12 -10.73 6.89
CA GLY A 361 7.30 -10.11 6.28
C GLY A 361 7.18 -9.97 4.76
N GLY A 362 8.32 -9.85 4.07
CA GLY A 362 8.39 -9.72 2.62
C GLY A 362 8.02 -8.33 2.09
N LYS A 363 7.75 -8.23 0.81
CA LYS A 363 7.62 -6.98 0.08
C LYS A 363 6.40 -6.98 -0.83
N LEU A 364 5.88 -5.78 -1.09
CA LEU A 364 4.79 -5.57 -2.06
C LEU A 364 5.14 -6.14 -3.45
N THR A 365 6.37 -5.96 -3.92
CA THR A 365 6.82 -6.42 -5.23
C THR A 365 6.74 -7.95 -5.41
N THR A 366 7.12 -8.70 -4.37
CA THR A 366 7.27 -10.16 -4.44
C THR A 366 6.08 -10.93 -3.86
N PHE A 367 4.93 -10.27 -3.68
CA PHE A 367 3.76 -10.87 -3.02
C PHE A 367 3.33 -12.20 -3.64
N ARG A 368 3.45 -12.33 -4.96
CA ARG A 368 3.08 -13.55 -5.66
C ARG A 368 4.03 -14.70 -5.34
N LEU A 369 5.33 -14.45 -5.28
CA LEU A 369 6.32 -15.48 -4.89
C LEU A 369 6.07 -15.94 -3.46
N ILE A 370 5.78 -15.00 -2.54
CA ILE A 370 5.40 -15.30 -1.16
C ILE A 370 4.15 -16.20 -1.12
N ALA A 371 3.15 -15.89 -1.94
CA ALA A 371 1.94 -16.71 -2.05
C ALA A 371 2.24 -18.12 -2.56
N LEU A 372 3.06 -18.25 -3.60
CA LEU A 372 3.46 -19.54 -4.15
C LEU A 372 4.25 -20.38 -3.14
N ASP A 373 5.16 -19.78 -2.39
CA ASP A 373 5.92 -20.48 -1.34
C ASP A 373 5.00 -20.96 -0.21
N ALA A 374 4.06 -20.13 0.23
CA ALA A 374 3.05 -20.51 1.21
C ALA A 374 2.20 -21.72 0.73
N LEU A 375 1.67 -21.64 -0.49
CA LEU A 375 0.83 -22.69 -1.06
C LEU A 375 1.60 -23.98 -1.32
N LYS A 376 2.90 -23.90 -1.60
CA LYS A 376 3.77 -25.08 -1.74
C LYS A 376 3.81 -25.92 -0.46
N LEU A 377 3.80 -25.29 0.72
CA LEU A 377 3.77 -26.01 2.01
C LEU A 377 2.42 -26.73 2.23
N LEU A 378 1.34 -26.18 1.70
CA LEU A 378 -0.02 -26.73 1.86
C LEU A 378 -0.36 -27.87 0.88
N ARG A 379 0.50 -28.19 -0.09
CA ARG A 379 0.22 -29.21 -1.12
C ARG A 379 -0.12 -30.59 -0.56
N ARG A 380 0.44 -30.96 0.60
CA ARG A 380 0.13 -32.25 1.25
C ARG A 380 -1.33 -32.31 1.75
N ARG A 381 -1.89 -31.17 2.17
CA ARG A 381 -3.28 -31.05 2.65
C ARG A 381 -4.25 -30.73 1.51
N LEU A 382 -3.78 -30.02 0.50
CA LEU A 382 -4.55 -29.52 -0.63
C LEU A 382 -3.86 -29.92 -1.94
N PRO A 383 -4.03 -31.16 -2.42
CA PRO A 383 -3.33 -31.70 -3.59
C PRO A 383 -3.58 -30.91 -4.87
N ALA A 384 -4.73 -30.24 -5.02
CA ALA A 384 -5.04 -29.37 -6.15
C ALA A 384 -4.01 -28.25 -6.37
N LEU A 385 -3.29 -27.82 -5.32
CA LEU A 385 -2.24 -26.79 -5.41
C LEU A 385 -1.02 -27.23 -6.24
N SER A 386 -0.91 -28.52 -6.58
CA SER A 386 0.20 -28.98 -7.46
C SER A 386 0.09 -28.49 -8.90
N SER A 387 -1.08 -28.02 -9.34
CA SER A 387 -1.32 -27.48 -10.68
C SER A 387 -0.86 -26.02 -10.87
N ILE A 388 -0.47 -25.33 -9.80
CA ILE A 388 -0.08 -23.91 -9.89
C ILE A 388 1.26 -23.77 -10.61
N GLY A 389 1.24 -23.12 -11.79
CA GLY A 389 2.43 -22.80 -12.58
C GLY A 389 3.12 -21.53 -12.08
N ALA A 390 4.45 -21.60 -11.87
CA ALA A 390 5.24 -20.44 -11.44
C ALA A 390 5.24 -19.29 -12.46
N ASP A 391 5.03 -19.59 -13.74
CA ASP A 391 5.04 -18.60 -14.83
C ASP A 391 3.65 -18.06 -15.20
N ALA A 392 2.58 -18.48 -14.50
CA ALA A 392 1.25 -17.95 -14.74
C ALA A 392 1.21 -16.42 -14.51
N ARG A 393 0.41 -15.72 -15.31
CA ARG A 393 0.22 -14.26 -15.15
C ARG A 393 -0.45 -13.95 -13.82
N VAL A 394 -0.07 -12.84 -13.20
CA VAL A 394 -0.78 -12.29 -12.03
C VAL A 394 -2.16 -11.81 -12.45
N PHE A 395 -2.20 -11.01 -13.51
CA PHE A 395 -3.44 -10.48 -14.06
C PHE A 395 -3.75 -11.13 -15.40
N ARG A 396 -4.98 -11.60 -15.60
CA ARG A 396 -5.37 -12.20 -16.88
C ARG A 396 -5.20 -11.17 -18.02
N ALA A 397 -4.66 -11.61 -19.15
CA ALA A 397 -4.61 -10.83 -20.37
C ALA A 397 -6.06 -10.51 -20.82
N GLY A 398 -6.31 -9.26 -21.15
CA GLY A 398 -7.65 -8.82 -21.56
C GLY A 398 -8.34 -7.97 -20.51
N GLY A 399 -7.59 -7.24 -19.69
CA GLY A 399 -8.05 -5.92 -19.23
C GLY A 399 -8.36 -5.17 -20.52
N ALA A 400 -9.63 -5.10 -20.88
CA ALA A 400 -10.08 -4.61 -22.12
C ALA A 400 -9.39 -3.29 -22.43
N GLU A 401 -8.78 -3.17 -23.61
CA GLU A 401 -8.70 -1.86 -24.22
C GLU A 401 -10.11 -1.31 -24.14
N LEU A 402 -10.29 -0.31 -23.27
CA LEU A 402 -11.59 0.36 -23.20
C LEU A 402 -11.85 0.89 -24.60
N PRO A 403 -13.02 0.63 -25.19
CA PRO A 403 -13.35 1.22 -26.47
C PRO A 403 -13.21 2.74 -26.36
N PRO A 404 -12.91 3.44 -27.45
CA PRO A 404 -12.88 4.91 -27.43
C PRO A 404 -14.19 5.43 -26.83
N VAL A 405 -14.07 6.10 -25.68
CA VAL A 405 -15.21 6.69 -24.97
C VAL A 405 -15.11 8.19 -25.15
N ARG A 406 -16.19 8.81 -25.58
CA ARG A 406 -16.27 10.26 -25.65
C ARG A 406 -16.00 10.81 -24.24
N ASP A 407 -15.21 11.84 -24.13
CA ASP A 407 -14.83 12.53 -22.88
C ASP A 407 -13.84 11.76 -21.96
N LEU A 408 -13.25 10.64 -22.43
CA LEU A 408 -12.21 9.92 -21.72
C LEU A 408 -10.90 9.93 -22.52
N ASP A 409 -9.86 10.58 -22.00
CA ASP A 409 -8.55 10.56 -22.65
C ASP A 409 -7.85 9.18 -22.53
N ALA A 410 -6.84 8.96 -23.38
CA ALA A 410 -6.12 7.69 -23.44
C ALA A 410 -5.37 7.35 -22.12
N GLY A 411 -4.92 8.37 -21.38
CA GLY A 411 -4.26 8.19 -20.09
C GLY A 411 -5.23 7.69 -19.02
N ALA A 412 -6.40 8.32 -18.93
CA ALA A 412 -7.48 7.89 -18.03
C ALA A 412 -7.99 6.48 -18.39
N ALA A 413 -8.18 6.19 -19.68
CA ALA A 413 -8.58 4.86 -20.15
C ALA A 413 -7.56 3.79 -19.75
N ARG A 414 -6.27 4.04 -19.99
CA ARG A 414 -5.17 3.15 -19.56
C ARG A 414 -5.15 2.97 -18.05
N ARG A 415 -5.34 4.05 -17.30
CA ARG A 415 -5.38 4.03 -15.83
C ARG A 415 -6.53 3.17 -15.33
N LEU A 416 -7.74 3.32 -15.86
CA LEU A 416 -8.88 2.48 -15.52
C LEU A 416 -8.61 1.00 -15.85
N ALA A 417 -8.07 0.70 -17.01
CA ALA A 417 -7.74 -0.66 -17.42
C ALA A 417 -6.77 -1.35 -16.43
N GLY A 418 -5.70 -0.67 -16.03
CA GLY A 418 -4.75 -1.19 -15.04
C GLY A 418 -5.37 -1.39 -13.66
N ARG A 419 -6.14 -0.40 -13.19
CA ARG A 419 -6.72 -0.37 -11.84
C ARG A 419 -7.87 -1.36 -11.64
N TYR A 420 -8.70 -1.56 -12.67
CA TYR A 420 -9.95 -2.33 -12.59
C TYR A 420 -9.94 -3.60 -13.44
N GLY A 421 -9.00 -3.76 -14.36
CA GLY A 421 -8.96 -4.92 -15.25
C GLY A 421 -10.28 -5.11 -16.01
N ARG A 422 -10.90 -6.28 -15.90
CA ARG A 422 -12.18 -6.57 -16.54
C ARG A 422 -13.32 -5.65 -16.10
N ALA A 423 -13.25 -5.12 -14.88
CA ALA A 423 -14.27 -4.22 -14.36
C ALA A 423 -14.13 -2.78 -14.91
N ALA A 424 -13.06 -2.46 -15.65
CA ALA A 424 -12.86 -1.12 -16.21
C ALA A 424 -14.02 -0.69 -17.14
N ALA A 425 -14.55 -1.60 -17.96
CA ALA A 425 -15.70 -1.34 -18.82
C ALA A 425 -16.95 -0.96 -18.00
N SER A 426 -17.16 -1.60 -16.86
CA SER A 426 -18.28 -1.29 -15.97
C SER A 426 -18.14 0.09 -15.33
N VAL A 427 -16.91 0.53 -14.98
CA VAL A 427 -16.68 1.90 -14.45
C VAL A 427 -17.21 2.93 -15.44
N VAL A 428 -16.96 2.72 -16.74
CA VAL A 428 -17.37 3.65 -17.79
C VAL A 428 -18.87 3.52 -18.12
N SER A 429 -19.38 2.29 -18.29
CA SER A 429 -20.77 2.06 -18.71
C SER A 429 -21.80 2.38 -17.62
N GLU A 430 -21.40 2.35 -16.35
CA GLU A 430 -22.24 2.67 -15.19
C GLU A 430 -22.15 4.14 -14.78
N ALA A 431 -21.23 4.91 -15.40
CA ALA A 431 -21.06 6.33 -15.12
C ALA A 431 -22.28 7.15 -15.54
N ARG A 432 -22.67 8.09 -14.70
CA ARG A 432 -23.71 9.07 -14.99
C ARG A 432 -23.12 10.33 -15.64
N PRO A 433 -23.94 11.22 -16.22
CA PRO A 433 -23.45 12.48 -16.78
C PRO A 433 -22.57 13.26 -15.79
N GLY A 434 -21.37 13.66 -16.24
CA GLY A 434 -20.38 14.38 -15.42
C GLY A 434 -19.54 13.50 -14.49
N GLU A 435 -19.72 12.16 -14.46
CA GLU A 435 -18.92 11.28 -13.60
C GLU A 435 -17.64 10.76 -14.28
N LEU A 436 -17.53 10.85 -15.60
CA LEU A 436 -16.27 10.62 -16.30
C LEU A 436 -15.29 11.81 -16.20
N GLU A 437 -15.72 12.91 -15.58
CA GLU A 437 -14.82 14.01 -15.22
C GLU A 437 -13.89 13.61 -14.09
N ALA A 438 -12.68 14.19 -14.11
CA ALA A 438 -11.73 14.02 -13.02
C ALA A 438 -12.24 14.71 -11.73
N ILE A 439 -12.00 14.09 -10.59
CA ILE A 439 -12.11 14.72 -9.28
C ILE A 439 -11.06 15.83 -9.22
N PRO A 440 -11.44 17.11 -9.04
CA PRO A 440 -10.51 18.22 -9.09
C PRO A 440 -9.27 18.02 -8.22
N GLY A 441 -8.09 18.24 -8.80
CA GLY A 441 -6.81 18.08 -8.10
C GLY A 441 -6.33 16.63 -7.97
N THR A 442 -7.01 15.67 -8.59
CA THR A 442 -6.64 14.25 -8.55
C THR A 442 -6.70 13.62 -9.95
N PRO A 443 -6.04 12.49 -10.18
CA PRO A 443 -6.18 11.74 -11.43
C PRO A 443 -7.34 10.73 -11.42
N TYR A 444 -8.22 10.77 -10.42
CA TYR A 444 -9.37 9.87 -10.28
C TYR A 444 -10.62 10.46 -10.91
N LEU A 445 -11.52 9.59 -11.38
CA LEU A 445 -12.83 9.98 -11.91
C LEU A 445 -13.91 9.82 -10.84
N TRP A 446 -14.97 10.62 -10.91
CA TRP A 446 -16.13 10.44 -10.04
C TRP A 446 -16.80 9.07 -10.21
N ALA A 447 -16.76 8.51 -11.43
CA ALA A 447 -17.24 7.16 -11.71
C ALA A 447 -16.51 6.06 -10.92
N GLU A 448 -15.23 6.26 -10.57
CA GLU A 448 -14.50 5.32 -9.73
C GLU A 448 -15.10 5.24 -8.32
N LEU A 449 -15.59 6.37 -7.77
CA LEU A 449 -16.28 6.39 -6.47
C LEU A 449 -17.63 5.66 -6.53
N ARG A 450 -18.45 5.90 -7.59
CA ARG A 450 -19.69 5.16 -7.78
C ARG A 450 -19.45 3.67 -7.85
N ARG A 451 -18.49 3.25 -8.68
CA ARG A 451 -18.12 1.84 -8.82
C ARG A 451 -17.67 1.24 -7.50
N ALA A 452 -16.83 1.97 -6.75
CA ALA A 452 -16.37 1.51 -5.45
C ALA A 452 -17.52 1.32 -4.46
N ALA A 453 -18.42 2.30 -4.35
CA ALA A 453 -19.60 2.24 -3.51
C ALA A 453 -20.50 1.03 -3.83
N ARG A 454 -20.71 0.77 -5.13
CA ARG A 454 -21.57 -0.32 -5.62
C ARG A 454 -20.97 -1.71 -5.41
N ALA A 455 -19.67 -1.88 -5.64
CA ALA A 455 -19.11 -3.22 -5.90
C ALA A 455 -17.81 -3.55 -5.15
N GLU A 456 -17.22 -2.62 -4.39
CA GLU A 456 -15.96 -2.87 -3.69
C GLU A 456 -16.12 -2.94 -2.16
N LYS A 457 -17.30 -3.36 -1.69
CA LYS A 457 -17.59 -3.66 -0.27
C LYS A 457 -17.25 -2.51 0.67
N VAL A 458 -17.61 -1.30 0.28
CA VAL A 458 -17.43 -0.09 1.10
C VAL A 458 -18.36 -0.12 2.30
N VAL A 459 -17.83 0.09 3.49
CA VAL A 459 -18.56 0.13 4.76
C VAL A 459 -18.43 1.49 5.43
N ARG A 460 -17.31 2.18 5.25
CA ARG A 460 -17.01 3.47 5.86
C ARG A 460 -16.54 4.49 4.81
N LEU A 461 -16.63 5.77 5.16
CA LEU A 461 -16.19 6.84 4.26
C LEU A 461 -14.68 6.82 4.02
N ASP A 462 -13.88 6.39 4.98
CA ASP A 462 -12.43 6.25 4.83
C ASP A 462 -12.04 5.09 3.88
N ASP A 463 -12.89 4.09 3.67
CA ASP A 463 -12.68 3.08 2.62
C ASP A 463 -12.63 3.73 1.25
N LEU A 464 -13.57 4.64 0.97
CA LEU A 464 -13.63 5.38 -0.29
C LEU A 464 -12.41 6.30 -0.46
N LEU A 465 -12.20 7.20 0.51
CA LEU A 465 -11.28 8.33 0.35
C LEU A 465 -9.81 8.00 0.61
N LEU A 466 -9.52 6.93 1.36
CA LEU A 466 -8.14 6.54 1.68
C LEU A 466 -7.66 5.28 0.95
N ARG A 467 -8.56 4.46 0.37
CA ARG A 467 -8.18 3.17 -0.23
C ARG A 467 -8.75 2.91 -1.62
N ARG A 468 -10.01 3.26 -1.90
CA ARG A 468 -10.58 3.07 -3.26
C ARG A 468 -10.07 4.14 -4.22
N VAL A 469 -10.20 5.40 -3.81
CA VAL A 469 -9.47 6.53 -4.37
C VAL A 469 -8.60 7.12 -3.27
N ARG A 470 -7.54 7.83 -3.63
CA ARG A 470 -6.60 8.35 -2.62
C ARG A 470 -6.84 9.85 -2.34
N ALA A 471 -8.06 10.35 -2.62
CA ALA A 471 -8.40 11.76 -2.50
C ALA A 471 -8.11 12.32 -1.09
N GLY A 472 -8.29 11.50 -0.05
CA GLY A 472 -7.95 11.87 1.33
C GLY A 472 -6.46 12.10 1.59
N LEU A 473 -5.57 11.60 0.73
CA LEU A 473 -4.13 11.87 0.79
C LEU A 473 -3.69 12.96 -0.20
N LEU A 474 -4.46 13.15 -1.27
CA LEU A 474 -4.08 14.02 -2.38
C LEU A 474 -4.59 15.45 -2.24
N LEU A 475 -5.62 15.66 -1.43
CA LEU A 475 -6.28 16.95 -1.29
C LEU A 475 -6.13 17.50 0.13
N PRO A 476 -6.10 18.83 0.28
CA PRO A 476 -6.11 19.48 1.58
C PRO A 476 -7.31 19.00 2.43
N ASP A 477 -7.15 18.99 3.74
CA ASP A 477 -8.20 18.65 4.72
C ASP A 477 -8.87 17.29 4.45
N GLY A 478 -8.10 16.34 3.88
CA GLY A 478 -8.62 15.01 3.57
C GLY A 478 -9.68 14.99 2.47
N GLY A 479 -9.76 16.02 1.65
CA GLY A 479 -10.79 16.13 0.62
C GLY A 479 -12.17 16.46 1.17
N ALA A 480 -12.27 17.13 2.32
CA ALA A 480 -13.54 17.54 2.94
C ALA A 480 -14.48 18.28 1.97
N SER A 481 -13.92 19.12 1.10
CA SER A 481 -14.68 19.84 0.08
C SER A 481 -15.38 18.96 -0.96
N LEU A 482 -14.96 17.70 -1.09
CA LEU A 482 -15.58 16.75 -2.03
C LEU A 482 -16.85 16.09 -1.47
N ILE A 483 -17.05 16.08 -0.14
CA ILE A 483 -18.07 15.27 0.53
C ILE A 483 -19.48 15.54 0.01
N PRO A 484 -19.93 16.79 -0.25
CA PRO A 484 -21.26 17.03 -0.81
C PRO A 484 -21.48 16.34 -2.17
N ARG A 485 -20.53 16.45 -3.10
CA ARG A 485 -20.64 15.78 -4.42
C ARG A 485 -20.44 14.26 -4.30
N LEU A 486 -19.54 13.79 -3.43
CA LEU A 486 -19.35 12.38 -3.14
C LEU A 486 -20.66 11.75 -2.65
N ARG A 487 -21.37 12.41 -1.73
CA ARG A 487 -22.68 11.97 -1.29
C ARG A 487 -23.70 11.88 -2.42
N ALA A 488 -23.72 12.85 -3.32
CA ALA A 488 -24.58 12.82 -4.50
C ALA A 488 -24.23 11.66 -5.45
N VAL A 489 -22.94 11.34 -5.62
CA VAL A 489 -22.47 10.24 -6.48
C VAL A 489 -22.70 8.87 -5.85
N CYS A 490 -22.41 8.71 -4.56
CA CYS A 490 -22.40 7.40 -3.90
C CYS A 490 -23.66 7.10 -3.09
N GLY A 491 -24.53 8.08 -2.82
CA GLY A 491 -25.64 7.96 -1.87
C GLY A 491 -26.60 6.84 -2.19
N GLU A 492 -26.98 6.68 -3.46
CA GLU A 492 -27.86 5.60 -3.90
C GLU A 492 -27.23 4.22 -3.74
N GLU A 493 -25.92 4.10 -4.01
CA GLU A 493 -25.20 2.83 -3.95
C GLU A 493 -24.93 2.38 -2.51
N LEU A 494 -24.66 3.34 -1.60
CA LEU A 494 -24.37 3.05 -0.19
C LEU A 494 -25.66 2.92 0.63
N ALA A 495 -26.76 3.53 0.17
CA ALA A 495 -28.05 3.55 0.87
C ALA A 495 -27.95 4.03 2.33
N TRP A 496 -27.01 4.92 2.63
CA TRP A 496 -26.87 5.53 3.95
C TRP A 496 -27.89 6.66 4.11
N ASP A 497 -28.57 6.69 5.25
CA ASP A 497 -29.42 7.81 5.61
C ASP A 497 -28.61 9.04 6.05
N ASP A 498 -29.28 10.16 6.28
CA ASP A 498 -28.64 11.43 6.64
C ASP A 498 -27.86 11.33 7.95
N GLY A 499 -28.35 10.57 8.92
CA GLY A 499 -27.68 10.35 10.20
C GLY A 499 -26.38 9.57 10.02
N ARG A 500 -26.42 8.52 9.21
CA ARG A 500 -25.23 7.73 8.88
C ARG A 500 -24.20 8.56 8.12
N TRP A 501 -24.61 9.35 7.12
CA TRP A 501 -23.70 10.25 6.39
C TRP A 501 -23.01 11.23 7.33
N SER A 502 -23.76 11.89 8.22
CA SER A 502 -23.20 12.85 9.17
C SER A 502 -22.20 12.19 10.12
N MET A 503 -22.50 10.99 10.60
CA MET A 503 -21.61 10.23 11.48
C MET A 503 -20.32 9.80 10.74
N GLU A 504 -20.42 9.31 9.52
CA GLU A 504 -19.27 8.87 8.73
C GLU A 504 -18.37 10.05 8.36
N GLU A 505 -18.94 11.20 8.00
CA GLU A 505 -18.20 12.44 7.74
C GLU A 505 -17.40 12.89 8.97
N GLN A 506 -18.05 12.99 10.12
CA GLN A 506 -17.40 13.39 11.38
C GLN A 506 -16.29 12.41 11.76
N THR A 507 -16.57 11.11 11.68
CA THR A 507 -15.60 10.06 12.02
C THR A 507 -14.40 10.09 11.07
N TYR A 508 -14.63 10.21 9.77
CA TYR A 508 -13.57 10.30 8.77
C TYR A 508 -12.68 11.52 8.98
N LEU A 509 -13.28 12.71 9.12
CA LEU A 509 -12.53 13.95 9.29
C LEU A 509 -11.74 13.96 10.62
N ALA A 510 -12.32 13.45 11.70
CA ALA A 510 -11.60 13.29 12.97
C ALA A 510 -10.41 12.34 12.83
N ARG A 511 -10.61 11.16 12.21
CA ARG A 511 -9.54 10.19 11.92
C ARG A 511 -8.46 10.81 11.04
N TRP A 512 -8.85 11.52 9.98
CA TRP A 512 -7.90 12.15 9.07
C TRP A 512 -7.04 13.20 9.78
N ARG A 513 -7.64 14.09 10.57
CA ARG A 513 -6.91 15.10 11.35
C ARG A 513 -5.91 14.46 12.31
N THR A 514 -6.29 13.38 12.96
CA THR A 514 -5.43 12.69 13.93
C THR A 514 -4.27 11.93 13.27
N ASN A 515 -4.51 11.26 12.13
CA ASN A 515 -3.55 10.28 11.63
C ASN A 515 -2.90 10.68 10.30
N TYR A 516 -3.55 11.56 9.51
CA TYR A 516 -3.10 11.89 8.15
C TYR A 516 -2.77 13.36 7.93
N ALA A 517 -3.25 14.27 8.76
CA ALA A 517 -2.85 15.67 8.68
C ALA A 517 -1.33 15.80 8.92
N ALA A 518 -0.71 16.78 8.27
CA ALA A 518 0.68 17.12 8.56
C ALA A 518 0.81 17.60 10.03
N PRO A 519 1.92 17.34 10.72
CA PRO A 519 2.07 17.70 12.15
C PRO A 519 1.81 19.16 12.49
N ALA A 520 2.11 20.08 11.60
CA ALA A 520 1.82 21.51 11.78
C ALA A 520 0.31 21.78 11.87
N ALA A 521 -0.48 21.19 10.98
CA ALA A 521 -1.93 21.34 10.98
C ALA A 521 -2.59 20.71 12.22
N ARG A 522 -1.97 19.65 12.80
CA ARG A 522 -2.44 19.07 14.07
C ARG A 522 -2.24 20.02 15.25
N ALA A 523 -1.13 20.76 15.29
CA ALA A 523 -0.84 21.69 16.35
C ALA A 523 -1.83 22.90 16.36
N GLU A 524 -2.22 23.38 15.18
CA GLU A 524 -3.20 24.46 15.04
C GLU A 524 -4.61 24.04 15.47
N SER A 525 -5.02 22.78 15.22
CA SER A 525 -6.33 22.27 15.64
C SER A 525 -6.41 21.94 17.12
N ALA A 526 -5.30 21.85 17.84
CA ALA A 526 -5.23 21.59 19.27
C ALA A 526 -5.25 22.88 20.14
N VAL A 527 -5.18 24.07 19.52
CA VAL A 527 -5.37 25.33 20.24
C VAL A 527 -6.89 25.55 20.41
N PRO A 528 -7.44 25.52 21.64
CA PRO A 528 -8.83 25.90 21.85
C PRO A 528 -9.00 27.32 21.37
N ALA A 529 -10.10 27.60 20.67
CA ALA A 529 -10.47 28.96 20.30
C ALA A 529 -10.38 29.82 21.56
N ALA A 530 -9.44 30.79 21.57
CA ALA A 530 -9.32 31.71 22.69
C ALA A 530 -10.69 32.36 22.89
N GLU A 531 -11.32 32.10 24.03
CA GLU A 531 -12.51 32.79 24.46
C GLU A 531 -12.21 34.30 24.32
N SER A 532 -12.96 34.97 23.47
CA SER A 532 -12.95 36.41 23.38
C SER A 532 -13.33 36.96 24.74
N ALA A 533 -12.33 37.44 25.47
CA ALA A 533 -12.57 38.16 26.73
C ALA A 533 -13.54 39.33 26.47
N PRO A 534 -14.58 39.52 27.27
CA PRO A 534 -15.47 40.66 27.14
C PRO A 534 -14.68 41.94 27.45
N ALA A 535 -14.72 42.91 26.53
CA ALA A 535 -14.20 44.24 26.75
C ALA A 535 -14.88 44.84 27.96
N LEU A 536 -14.15 45.00 29.07
CA LEU A 536 -14.54 45.84 30.19
C LEU A 536 -14.32 47.31 29.74
N CYS A 537 -15.45 48.01 29.48
CA CYS A 537 -15.50 49.44 29.47
C CYS A 537 -15.25 49.98 30.87
N ALA A 538 -14.26 50.83 31.08
CA ALA A 538 -14.23 51.94 31.99
C ALA A 538 -13.31 53.04 31.44
#